data_20ae298d389237c350080dfb55430bfa
#
_entry.id   20ae298d389237c350080dfb55430bfa
#
_cell.length_a   1.000
_cell.length_b   1.000
_cell.length_c   1.000
_cell.angle_alpha   90.00
_cell.angle_beta   90.00
_cell.angle_gamma   90.00
#
_symmetry.space_group_name_H-M   'P 1'
#
loop_
_entity.id
_entity.type
_entity.pdbx_description
1 polymer ?
#
loop_
_entity_poly.entity_id
_entity_poly.type
_entity_poly.pdbx_seq_one_letter_code
_entity_poly.pdbx_strand_id
1 'polypeptide(L)'
;MKMNHHGIGSGNSVSLLEAVQPSYAFIPNTGVSETDAKTNKWRTGTAIKRMTSYGLCYLVGNEEKTLIFHIENDKITLYRGDTVETGKKMTGWQSLYGADGLYRDHDMYYFDKNGSLSTGVKMIGKHYYYFRKGGQMDYGTYNSEGNYSGWHSYNGKKRYFRLSDDENYAYMDVGRKKIGSETYYFDKNGYKLIPDIVGDDENVEDDIYPTQIGSDYYYLNEDGAMTEDDWINIDGEDYFFGKNGKMYRNGVYAIAGDNYLFESDGTLAVGDSHTELYDFKNSTYAVRADGTLVSGKIAKIDGYQYYFNSKGKFTQQKTPDSYI
;
A
#
# COMPACT_ATOMS: atom_id res chain seq x y z
N MET A 1 -8.59 23.13 21.90
CA MET A 1 -7.73 23.93 22.78
C MET A 1 -7.48 25.30 22.17
N LYS A 2 -7.62 26.36 22.93
CA LYS A 2 -7.21 27.72 22.49
C LYS A 2 -5.72 27.89 22.80
N MET A 3 -4.95 28.27 21.78
CA MET A 3 -3.52 28.53 21.96
C MET A 3 -3.28 29.85 22.67
N ASN A 4 -2.40 29.83 23.66
CA ASN A 4 -2.02 31.04 24.38
C ASN A 4 -1.14 31.96 23.53
N HIS A 5 -1.17 33.25 23.81
CA HIS A 5 -0.28 34.24 23.22
C HIS A 5 -0.21 34.18 21.68
N HIS A 6 -1.35 34.03 21.01
CA HIS A 6 -1.41 33.93 19.55
C HIS A 6 -0.49 32.88 18.94
N GLY A 7 -0.27 31.76 19.66
CA GLY A 7 0.63 30.69 19.21
C GLY A 7 2.12 30.93 19.46
N ILE A 8 2.50 31.96 20.27
CA ILE A 8 3.90 32.20 20.62
C ILE A 8 4.45 31.04 21.44
N GLY A 9 5.66 30.59 21.11
CA GLY A 9 6.25 29.36 21.60
C GLY A 9 6.37 29.18 23.12
N SER A 10 6.49 30.28 23.89
CA SER A 10 6.61 30.23 25.34
C SER A 10 5.34 29.84 26.10
N GLY A 11 4.16 30.03 25.49
CA GLY A 11 2.88 29.71 26.10
C GLY A 11 2.32 28.32 25.79
N ASN A 12 2.99 27.56 24.93
CA ASN A 12 2.52 26.26 24.41
C ASN A 12 3.67 25.26 24.43
N SER A 13 4.02 24.82 25.64
CA SER A 13 5.14 23.89 25.83
C SER A 13 4.83 22.49 25.28
N VAL A 14 5.88 21.74 24.95
CA VAL A 14 5.76 20.34 24.57
C VAL A 14 5.04 19.55 25.67
N SER A 15 5.42 19.74 26.93
CA SER A 15 4.80 19.08 28.08
C SER A 15 3.29 19.35 28.21
N LEU A 16 2.83 20.56 27.86
CA LEU A 16 1.40 20.88 27.85
C LEU A 16 0.67 20.11 26.73
N LEU A 17 1.25 20.06 25.55
CA LEU A 17 0.66 19.32 24.42
C LEU A 17 0.62 17.81 24.68
N GLU A 18 1.66 17.29 25.31
CA GLU A 18 1.74 15.88 25.75
C GLU A 18 0.68 15.55 26.82
N ALA A 19 0.49 16.43 27.78
CA ALA A 19 -0.46 16.21 28.87
C ALA A 19 -1.92 16.33 28.40
N VAL A 20 -2.21 17.30 27.52
CA VAL A 20 -3.59 17.60 27.09
C VAL A 20 -4.01 16.78 25.88
N GLN A 21 -3.07 16.41 24.99
CA GLN A 21 -3.30 15.70 23.73
C GLN A 21 -4.56 16.20 22.98
N PRO A 22 -4.68 17.51 22.70
CA PRO A 22 -5.90 18.06 22.12
C PRO A 22 -6.08 17.54 20.68
N SER A 23 -7.31 17.19 20.32
CA SER A 23 -7.65 16.82 18.93
C SER A 23 -7.68 18.04 18.00
N TYR A 24 -7.96 19.22 18.56
CA TYR A 24 -8.03 20.46 17.81
C TYR A 24 -7.34 21.59 18.58
N ALA A 25 -6.65 22.44 17.84
CA ALA A 25 -6.08 23.67 18.37
C ALA A 25 -6.56 24.86 17.54
N PHE A 26 -6.94 25.95 18.23
CA PHE A 26 -7.33 27.21 17.60
C PHE A 26 -6.28 28.26 17.90
N ILE A 27 -5.76 28.89 16.86
CA ILE A 27 -4.85 30.02 16.95
C ILE A 27 -5.65 31.28 16.61
N PRO A 28 -6.02 32.12 17.59
CA PRO A 28 -6.68 33.37 17.29
C PRO A 28 -5.68 34.29 16.58
N ASN A 29 -6.02 34.69 15.36
CA ASN A 29 -5.21 35.66 14.63
C ASN A 29 -5.73 37.08 14.95
N THR A 30 -4.89 37.87 15.58
CA THR A 30 -5.17 39.29 15.80
C THR A 30 -4.24 40.11 14.92
N GLY A 31 -4.64 40.33 13.67
CA GLY A 31 -4.03 41.37 12.83
C GLY A 31 -2.63 41.08 12.29
N VAL A 32 -2.19 39.82 12.23
CA VAL A 32 -0.97 39.48 11.51
C VAL A 32 -1.33 39.30 10.04
N SER A 33 -0.82 40.16 9.18
CA SER A 33 -1.04 40.05 7.74
C SER A 33 -0.44 38.76 7.20
N GLU A 34 -0.94 38.29 6.08
CA GLU A 34 -0.42 37.14 5.36
C GLU A 34 1.11 37.25 5.09
N THR A 35 1.57 38.49 4.86
CA THR A 35 2.99 38.84 4.70
C THR A 35 3.76 38.65 6.00
N ASP A 36 3.18 38.98 7.15
CA ASP A 36 3.83 38.83 8.46
C ASP A 36 3.88 37.42 8.95
N ALA A 37 2.91 36.57 8.59
CA ALA A 37 2.96 35.13 8.81
C ALA A 37 4.08 34.50 7.98
N LYS A 38 4.29 34.97 6.76
CA LYS A 38 5.38 34.52 5.86
C LYS A 38 6.76 35.00 6.33
N THR A 39 6.87 36.17 6.93
CA THR A 39 8.14 36.80 7.32
C THR A 39 8.48 36.60 8.79
N ASN A 40 7.51 36.39 9.65
CA ASN A 40 7.72 36.28 11.11
C ASN A 40 8.18 34.86 11.50
N LYS A 41 9.38 34.51 11.05
CA LYS A 41 10.09 33.25 11.32
C LYS A 41 10.17 32.80 12.78
N TRP A 42 9.81 33.66 13.74
CA TRP A 42 10.31 33.51 15.10
C TRP A 42 9.29 33.08 16.14
N ARG A 43 7.99 33.30 15.98
CA ARG A 43 7.08 33.13 17.11
C ARG A 43 5.96 32.11 16.87
N THR A 44 5.21 32.25 15.80
CA THR A 44 4.09 31.37 15.48
C THR A 44 4.58 30.03 14.89
N GLY A 45 5.63 30.07 14.08
CA GLY A 45 6.18 28.88 13.40
C GLY A 45 6.67 27.78 14.33
N THR A 46 7.18 28.11 15.53
CA THR A 46 7.61 27.10 16.50
C THR A 46 6.45 26.39 17.16
N ALA A 47 5.37 27.10 17.49
CA ALA A 47 4.16 26.50 18.06
C ALA A 47 3.46 25.60 17.04
N ILE A 48 3.40 26.03 15.82
CA ILE A 48 2.84 25.28 14.68
C ILE A 48 3.64 24.00 14.42
N LYS A 49 4.98 24.08 14.34
CA LYS A 49 5.83 22.90 14.22
C LYS A 49 5.61 21.88 15.35
N ARG A 50 5.45 22.37 16.58
CA ARG A 50 5.10 21.50 17.72
C ARG A 50 3.75 20.83 17.53
N MET A 51 2.71 21.60 17.17
CA MET A 51 1.37 21.04 16.93
C MET A 51 1.36 19.99 15.83
N THR A 52 2.03 20.25 14.72
CA THR A 52 2.12 19.30 13.60
C THR A 52 2.88 18.03 13.96
N SER A 53 3.90 18.11 14.83
CA SER A 53 4.60 16.91 15.32
C SER A 53 3.73 16.02 16.20
N TYR A 54 2.72 16.59 16.87
CA TYR A 54 1.71 15.83 17.63
C TYR A 54 0.47 15.47 16.78
N GLY A 55 0.46 15.84 15.50
CA GLY A 55 -0.64 15.54 14.58
C GLY A 55 -1.94 16.26 14.93
N LEU A 56 -1.84 17.46 15.48
CA LEU A 56 -3.03 18.25 15.84
C LEU A 56 -3.58 19.01 14.62
N CYS A 57 -4.91 19.01 14.47
CA CYS A 57 -5.60 19.95 13.62
C CYS A 57 -5.58 21.33 14.28
N TYR A 58 -5.15 22.33 13.56
CA TYR A 58 -5.26 23.70 14.03
C TYR A 58 -5.88 24.58 12.94
N LEU A 59 -6.57 25.60 13.39
CA LEU A 59 -7.28 26.53 12.54
C LEU A 59 -6.81 27.94 12.89
N VAL A 60 -6.47 28.69 11.85
CA VAL A 60 -6.07 30.10 12.01
C VAL A 60 -7.30 30.97 11.70
N GLY A 61 -7.68 31.79 12.66
CA GLY A 61 -8.86 32.64 12.54
C GLY A 61 -8.58 33.90 11.73
N ASN A 62 -8.23 33.79 10.48
CA ASN A 62 -8.01 34.93 9.57
C ASN A 62 -8.93 34.93 8.35
N GLU A 63 -9.97 34.12 8.38
CA GLU A 63 -10.96 34.11 7.32
C GLU A 63 -12.07 35.13 7.60
N GLU A 64 -12.67 35.64 6.55
CA GLU A 64 -13.77 36.60 6.60
C GLU A 64 -15.01 36.10 7.39
N LYS A 65 -15.01 34.85 7.84
CA LYS A 65 -16.11 34.22 8.56
C LYS A 65 -15.64 33.47 9.79
N THR A 66 -16.42 33.54 10.85
CA THR A 66 -16.18 32.85 12.10
C THR A 66 -16.26 31.35 11.93
N LEU A 67 -15.31 30.61 12.53
CA LEU A 67 -15.38 29.15 12.70
C LEU A 67 -16.05 28.84 14.04
N ILE A 68 -17.09 28.03 14.00
CA ILE A 68 -17.86 27.63 15.18
C ILE A 68 -17.63 26.17 15.43
N PHE A 69 -17.12 25.83 16.62
CA PHE A 69 -16.96 24.47 17.10
C PHE A 69 -18.23 24.12 17.93
N HIS A 70 -19.09 23.32 17.34
CA HIS A 70 -20.25 22.77 18.04
C HIS A 70 -19.90 21.41 18.62
N ILE A 71 -20.03 21.26 19.94
CA ILE A 71 -19.71 20.03 20.67
C ILE A 71 -21.01 19.42 21.19
N GLU A 72 -21.33 18.25 20.71
CA GLU A 72 -22.50 17.49 21.12
C GLU A 72 -22.18 15.99 21.19
N ASN A 73 -22.51 15.32 22.29
CA ASN A 73 -22.26 13.90 22.50
C ASN A 73 -20.80 13.49 22.16
N ASP A 74 -19.83 14.21 22.69
CA ASP A 74 -18.38 14.02 22.46
C ASP A 74 -17.93 14.13 20.98
N LYS A 75 -18.77 14.67 20.12
CA LYS A 75 -18.45 14.96 18.72
C LYS A 75 -18.31 16.45 18.49
N ILE A 76 -17.29 16.78 17.70
CA ILE A 76 -17.04 18.16 17.27
C ILE A 76 -17.48 18.29 15.82
N THR A 77 -18.39 19.23 15.57
CA THR A 77 -18.81 19.60 14.22
C THR A 77 -18.41 21.05 13.98
N LEU A 78 -17.82 21.32 12.81
CA LEU A 78 -17.40 22.66 12.44
C LEU A 78 -18.43 23.30 11.52
N TYR A 79 -18.72 24.60 11.81
CA TYR A 79 -19.56 25.44 10.97
C TYR A 79 -18.78 26.72 10.61
N ARG A 80 -19.06 27.24 9.45
CA ARG A 80 -18.53 28.52 8.99
C ARG A 80 -19.71 29.50 8.89
N GLY A 81 -19.72 30.55 9.71
CA GLY A 81 -20.80 31.51 9.80
C GLY A 81 -20.83 32.19 11.17
N ASP A 82 -21.91 32.90 11.45
CA ASP A 82 -22.04 33.73 12.68
C ASP A 82 -22.58 32.90 13.87
N THR A 83 -23.46 31.94 13.63
CA THR A 83 -24.01 31.04 14.65
C THR A 83 -24.10 29.60 14.11
N VAL A 84 -24.36 28.60 14.97
CA VAL A 84 -24.62 27.23 14.55
C VAL A 84 -25.86 27.13 13.68
N GLU A 85 -26.89 27.90 14.01
CA GLU A 85 -28.17 27.90 13.29
C GLU A 85 -28.05 28.52 11.89
N THR A 86 -27.21 29.54 11.74
CA THR A 86 -26.99 30.26 10.47
C THR A 86 -25.70 29.80 9.76
N GLY A 87 -24.79 29.16 10.49
CA GLY A 87 -23.54 28.68 9.97
C GLY A 87 -23.71 27.46 9.05
N LYS A 88 -22.93 27.42 7.98
CA LYS A 88 -22.92 26.26 7.10
C LYS A 88 -22.03 25.16 7.67
N LYS A 89 -22.61 23.98 7.93
CA LYS A 89 -21.84 22.79 8.32
C LYS A 89 -20.77 22.49 7.28
N MET A 90 -19.55 22.29 7.73
CA MET A 90 -18.45 21.91 6.86
C MET A 90 -18.58 20.43 6.48
N THR A 91 -18.66 20.15 5.19
CA THR A 91 -18.73 18.79 4.63
C THR A 91 -17.93 18.73 3.34
N GLY A 92 -17.49 17.52 2.95
CA GLY A 92 -16.69 17.33 1.75
C GLY A 92 -15.29 17.92 1.88
N TRP A 93 -14.68 18.19 0.75
CA TRP A 93 -13.36 18.80 0.67
C TRP A 93 -13.39 20.26 1.11
N GLN A 94 -12.47 20.61 1.98
CA GLN A 94 -12.29 21.97 2.48
C GLN A 94 -10.81 22.36 2.42
N SER A 95 -10.54 23.50 1.81
CA SER A 95 -9.24 24.15 1.89
C SER A 95 -9.25 25.06 3.11
N LEU A 96 -8.39 24.77 4.06
CA LEU A 96 -8.25 25.59 5.26
C LEU A 96 -6.81 26.07 5.35
N TYR A 97 -6.61 27.28 5.87
CA TYR A 97 -5.27 27.75 6.17
C TYR A 97 -4.64 26.82 7.20
N GLY A 98 -3.75 25.97 6.73
CA GLY A 98 -2.88 25.16 7.56
C GLY A 98 -1.54 25.83 7.67
N ALA A 99 -1.04 25.94 8.86
CA ALA A 99 0.22 26.59 9.08
C ALA A 99 1.26 25.53 9.49
N ASP A 100 1.60 24.60 8.61
CA ASP A 100 2.74 23.72 8.84
C ASP A 100 4.08 24.44 8.56
N GLY A 101 4.05 25.72 8.23
CA GLY A 101 5.21 26.56 7.94
C GLY A 101 5.89 26.23 6.62
N LEU A 102 5.35 25.29 5.86
CA LEU A 102 5.75 24.99 4.50
C LEU A 102 4.72 25.67 3.60
N TYR A 103 5.12 26.63 2.82
CA TYR A 103 4.41 27.47 1.87
C TYR A 103 3.37 26.75 0.97
N ARG A 104 2.41 26.08 1.58
CA ARG A 104 1.22 25.58 0.90
C ARG A 104 0.14 26.61 1.14
N ASP A 105 -0.38 27.17 0.09
CA ASP A 105 -1.39 28.24 0.22
C ASP A 105 -2.61 27.77 1.01
N HIS A 106 -2.91 26.46 1.00
CA HIS A 106 -4.01 25.88 1.80
C HIS A 106 -3.78 24.39 2.04
N ASP A 107 -3.94 23.94 3.28
CA ASP A 107 -4.05 22.51 3.58
C ASP A 107 -5.44 22.00 3.23
N MET A 108 -5.50 20.79 2.66
CA MET A 108 -6.75 20.13 2.34
C MET A 108 -7.22 19.23 3.46
N TYR A 109 -8.52 19.31 3.75
CA TYR A 109 -9.24 18.53 4.75
C TYR A 109 -10.47 17.90 4.12
N TYR A 110 -10.92 16.79 4.66
CA TYR A 110 -12.18 16.20 4.27
C TYR A 110 -13.09 15.97 5.47
N PHE A 111 -14.29 16.49 5.40
CA PHE A 111 -15.34 16.30 6.39
C PHE A 111 -16.40 15.35 5.82
N ASP A 112 -16.80 14.36 6.60
CA ASP A 112 -17.85 13.44 6.18
C ASP A 112 -19.22 14.16 6.11
N LYS A 113 -20.25 13.44 5.67
CA LYS A 113 -21.62 14.00 5.57
C LYS A 113 -22.20 14.49 6.91
N ASN A 114 -21.65 14.03 8.02
CA ASN A 114 -22.05 14.43 9.36
C ASN A 114 -21.23 15.64 9.88
N GLY A 115 -20.24 16.11 9.10
CA GLY A 115 -19.32 17.17 9.48
C GLY A 115 -18.16 16.71 10.35
N SER A 116 -17.92 15.40 10.43
CA SER A 116 -16.76 14.86 11.18
C SER A 116 -15.50 14.93 10.33
N LEU A 117 -14.40 15.40 10.93
CA LEU A 117 -13.11 15.50 10.28
C LEU A 117 -12.52 14.11 10.00
N SER A 118 -12.03 13.89 8.79
CA SER A 118 -11.35 12.66 8.42
C SER A 118 -9.91 12.62 8.93
N THR A 119 -9.51 11.45 9.47
CA THR A 119 -8.14 11.13 9.86
C THR A 119 -7.79 9.71 9.42
N GLY A 120 -6.50 9.43 9.27
CA GLY A 120 -6.03 8.12 8.78
C GLY A 120 -6.38 7.89 7.32
N VAL A 121 -6.50 6.62 6.94
CA VAL A 121 -6.85 6.24 5.57
C VAL A 121 -8.35 6.36 5.34
N LYS A 122 -8.73 7.03 4.27
CA LYS A 122 -10.11 7.24 3.85
C LYS A 122 -10.29 6.98 2.36
N MET A 123 -11.28 6.17 2.01
CA MET A 123 -11.73 6.05 0.62
C MET A 123 -12.76 7.16 0.35
N ILE A 124 -12.48 8.00 -0.64
CA ILE A 124 -13.36 9.08 -1.09
C ILE A 124 -13.54 8.93 -2.60
N GLY A 125 -14.77 8.69 -3.03
CA GLY A 125 -15.01 8.25 -4.40
C GLY A 125 -14.33 6.91 -4.68
N LYS A 126 -13.45 6.86 -5.67
CA LYS A 126 -12.69 5.67 -6.09
C LYS A 126 -11.23 5.65 -5.60
N HIS A 127 -10.81 6.66 -4.83
CA HIS A 127 -9.43 6.86 -4.43
C HIS A 127 -9.26 6.78 -2.93
N TYR A 128 -8.07 6.35 -2.49
CA TYR A 128 -7.67 6.33 -1.09
C TYR A 128 -6.81 7.55 -0.79
N TYR A 129 -7.13 8.23 0.32
CA TYR A 129 -6.40 9.39 0.81
C TYR A 129 -5.89 9.10 2.21
N TYR A 130 -4.77 9.69 2.55
CA TYR A 130 -4.27 9.64 3.91
C TYR A 130 -4.34 11.02 4.54
N PHE A 131 -5.03 11.09 5.67
CA PHE A 131 -5.11 12.29 6.48
C PHE A 131 -4.28 12.08 7.74
N ARG A 132 -3.41 13.03 8.03
CA ARG A 132 -2.61 13.03 9.26
C ARG A 132 -3.54 13.04 10.47
N LYS A 133 -2.98 12.81 11.68
CA LYS A 133 -3.75 12.82 12.93
C LYS A 133 -4.52 14.13 13.13
N GLY A 134 -3.98 15.25 12.64
CA GLY A 134 -4.64 16.57 12.64
C GLY A 134 -5.63 16.82 11.51
N GLY A 135 -5.91 15.83 10.67
CA GLY A 135 -6.87 15.94 9.55
C GLY A 135 -6.31 16.52 8.26
N GLN A 136 -5.06 16.99 8.24
CA GLN A 136 -4.43 17.46 7.00
C GLN A 136 -4.19 16.29 6.04
N MET A 137 -4.55 16.46 4.78
CA MET A 137 -4.24 15.48 3.75
C MET A 137 -2.72 15.40 3.51
N ASP A 138 -2.21 14.18 3.43
CA ASP A 138 -0.81 13.94 3.09
C ASP A 138 -0.64 13.88 1.57
N TYR A 139 0.20 14.74 1.02
CA TYR A 139 0.40 14.88 -0.43
C TYR A 139 1.58 14.05 -0.98
N GLY A 140 2.31 13.33 -0.12
CA GLY A 140 3.55 12.68 -0.54
C GLY A 140 4.72 13.66 -0.64
N THR A 141 5.67 13.36 -1.50
CA THR A 141 6.89 14.16 -1.66
C THR A 141 6.70 15.26 -2.72
N TYR A 142 7.11 16.48 -2.38
CA TYR A 142 7.18 17.59 -3.35
C TYR A 142 8.37 17.35 -4.28
N ASN A 143 8.13 17.23 -5.58
CA ASN A 143 9.21 17.16 -6.57
C ASN A 143 9.58 18.56 -7.10
N SER A 144 10.67 18.64 -7.90
CA SER A 144 11.17 19.87 -8.49
C SER A 144 10.19 20.57 -9.44
N GLU A 145 9.14 19.88 -9.87
CA GLU A 145 8.10 20.40 -10.78
C GLU A 145 6.89 20.94 -10.02
N GLY A 146 6.92 20.91 -8.68
CA GLY A 146 5.81 21.37 -7.85
C GLY A 146 4.72 20.34 -7.61
N ASN A 147 4.91 19.09 -8.04
CA ASN A 147 3.93 18.01 -7.89
C ASN A 147 4.09 17.26 -6.57
N TYR A 148 2.98 16.93 -5.95
CA TYR A 148 2.93 16.19 -4.68
C TYR A 148 2.67 14.70 -4.92
N SER A 149 3.34 14.11 -5.91
CA SER A 149 3.23 12.70 -6.24
C SER A 149 4.55 11.97 -6.01
N GLY A 150 4.50 10.64 -6.02
CA GLY A 150 5.69 9.80 -5.89
C GLY A 150 5.81 9.12 -4.54
N TRP A 151 7.03 8.63 -4.28
CA TRP A 151 7.34 7.90 -3.07
C TRP A 151 7.46 8.83 -1.86
N HIS A 152 6.80 8.45 -0.77
CA HIS A 152 6.87 9.12 0.52
C HIS A 152 7.21 8.13 1.63
N SER A 153 8.22 8.47 2.44
CA SER A 153 8.63 7.67 3.59
C SER A 153 8.09 8.26 4.89
N TYR A 154 7.46 7.42 5.69
CA TYR A 154 6.96 7.80 7.02
C TYR A 154 7.25 6.67 8.02
N ASN A 155 8.05 6.98 9.04
CA ASN A 155 8.49 6.00 10.05
C ASN A 155 9.07 4.71 9.42
N GLY A 156 9.94 4.84 8.42
CA GLY A 156 10.59 3.71 7.73
C GLY A 156 9.70 2.97 6.72
N LYS A 157 8.41 3.25 6.67
CA LYS A 157 7.49 2.64 5.69
C LYS A 157 7.24 3.59 4.52
N LYS A 158 7.07 3.03 3.32
CA LYS A 158 6.88 3.81 2.09
C LYS A 158 5.44 3.75 1.61
N ARG A 159 4.92 4.88 1.12
CA ARG A 159 3.68 5.02 0.35
C ARG A 159 3.98 5.60 -1.01
N TYR A 160 3.08 5.40 -1.96
CA TYR A 160 3.15 6.05 -3.26
C TYR A 160 1.88 6.87 -3.49
N PHE A 161 2.08 8.12 -3.87
CA PHE A 161 0.99 9.06 -4.13
C PHE A 161 0.91 9.39 -5.61
N ARG A 162 -0.31 9.54 -6.11
CA ARG A 162 -0.64 10.00 -7.45
C ARG A 162 -1.48 11.24 -7.36
N LEU A 163 -1.33 12.13 -8.33
CA LEU A 163 -2.24 13.27 -8.47
C LEU A 163 -3.59 12.82 -9.03
N SER A 164 -4.66 13.47 -8.60
CA SER A 164 -5.98 13.36 -9.23
C SER A 164 -5.95 13.97 -10.63
N ASP A 165 -6.93 13.62 -11.46
CA ASP A 165 -7.02 14.09 -12.85
C ASP A 165 -7.07 15.63 -12.97
N ASP A 166 -7.56 16.32 -11.93
CA ASP A 166 -7.59 17.78 -11.81
C ASP A 166 -6.37 18.37 -11.09
N GLU A 167 -5.37 17.51 -10.73
CA GLU A 167 -4.13 17.86 -10.03
C GLU A 167 -4.31 18.54 -8.66
N ASN A 168 -5.54 18.58 -8.14
CA ASN A 168 -5.84 19.26 -6.88
C ASN A 168 -5.59 18.39 -5.65
N TYR A 169 -5.60 17.07 -5.80
CA TYR A 169 -5.49 16.13 -4.68
C TYR A 169 -4.51 15.01 -4.99
N ALA A 170 -3.67 14.67 -4.03
CA ALA A 170 -2.85 13.48 -4.11
C ALA A 170 -3.56 12.33 -3.37
N TYR A 171 -3.75 11.22 -4.06
CA TYR A 171 -4.27 9.98 -3.49
C TYR A 171 -3.19 8.91 -3.44
N MET A 172 -3.29 7.98 -2.50
CA MET A 172 -2.30 6.92 -2.33
C MET A 172 -2.70 5.64 -3.04
N ASP A 173 -1.69 4.88 -3.45
CA ASP A 173 -1.88 3.54 -3.98
C ASP A 173 -2.23 2.54 -2.87
N VAL A 174 -3.15 1.60 -3.17
CA VAL A 174 -3.56 0.46 -2.34
C VAL A 174 -3.72 -0.75 -3.24
N GLY A 175 -3.35 -1.94 -2.76
CA GLY A 175 -3.33 -3.17 -3.54
C GLY A 175 -2.18 -3.22 -4.53
N ARG A 176 -2.30 -4.08 -5.56
CA ARG A 176 -1.28 -4.25 -6.60
C ARG A 176 -1.25 -3.05 -7.54
N LYS A 177 -0.09 -2.42 -7.72
CA LYS A 177 0.10 -1.22 -8.54
C LYS A 177 1.42 -1.25 -9.29
N LYS A 178 1.37 -0.90 -10.58
CA LYS A 178 2.56 -0.68 -11.40
C LYS A 178 3.07 0.75 -11.24
N ILE A 179 4.37 0.88 -10.97
CA ILE A 179 5.08 2.16 -10.80
C ILE A 179 6.38 2.07 -11.61
N GLY A 180 6.47 2.83 -12.70
CA GLY A 180 7.55 2.65 -13.66
C GLY A 180 7.50 1.28 -14.34
N SER A 181 8.62 0.56 -14.34
CA SER A 181 8.72 -0.82 -14.84
C SER A 181 8.20 -1.85 -13.84
N GLU A 182 8.24 -1.54 -12.55
CA GLU A 182 8.03 -2.47 -11.45
C GLU A 182 6.57 -2.49 -10.96
N THR A 183 6.16 -3.64 -10.42
CA THR A 183 4.87 -3.80 -9.75
C THR A 183 5.09 -3.97 -8.25
N TYR A 184 4.28 -3.25 -7.46
CA TYR A 184 4.32 -3.29 -6.00
C TYR A 184 2.96 -3.64 -5.41
N TYR A 185 2.95 -4.11 -4.19
CA TYR A 185 1.73 -4.28 -3.43
C TYR A 185 1.71 -3.35 -2.22
N PHE A 186 0.57 -2.67 -2.02
CA PHE A 186 0.34 -1.77 -0.90
C PHE A 186 -0.77 -2.34 -0.02
N ASP A 187 -0.54 -2.34 1.28
CA ASP A 187 -1.54 -2.77 2.24
C ASP A 187 -2.76 -1.83 2.28
N LYS A 188 -3.77 -2.16 3.07
CA LYS A 188 -4.97 -1.32 3.25
C LYS A 188 -4.69 0.08 3.81
N ASN A 189 -3.53 0.30 4.39
CA ASN A 189 -3.08 1.60 4.90
C ASN A 189 -2.18 2.34 3.88
N GLY A 190 -2.01 1.80 2.68
CA GLY A 190 -1.19 2.35 1.61
C GLY A 190 0.31 2.15 1.83
N TYR A 191 0.73 1.31 2.77
CA TYR A 191 2.14 1.01 2.94
C TYR A 191 2.60 -0.07 1.96
N LYS A 192 3.71 0.21 1.27
CA LYS A 192 4.38 -0.78 0.42
C LYS A 192 4.76 -2.00 1.25
N LEU A 193 4.41 -3.18 0.76
CA LEU A 193 4.91 -4.42 1.34
C LEU A 193 6.38 -4.61 0.95
N ILE A 194 7.13 -5.16 1.86
CA ILE A 194 8.48 -5.67 1.69
C ILE A 194 8.47 -7.14 2.12
N PRO A 195 9.35 -7.99 1.59
CA PRO A 195 9.42 -9.39 2.03
C PRO A 195 9.85 -9.49 3.49
N ASP A 196 9.46 -10.57 4.14
CA ASP A 196 10.11 -11.00 5.38
C ASP A 196 11.41 -11.70 4.95
N ILE A 197 12.53 -11.13 5.34
CA ILE A 197 13.85 -11.71 5.11
C ILE A 197 14.13 -12.64 6.29
N VAL A 198 14.33 -13.92 6.00
CA VAL A 198 14.65 -14.94 7.01
C VAL A 198 16.13 -15.27 6.90
N GLY A 199 16.92 -14.77 7.82
CA GLY A 199 18.34 -15.04 7.95
C GLY A 199 18.89 -14.19 9.10
N ASP A 200 19.44 -14.85 10.12
CA ASP A 200 20.13 -14.22 11.26
C ASP A 200 21.59 -14.64 11.35
N ASP A 201 22.12 -15.28 10.32
CA ASP A 201 23.52 -15.73 10.27
C ASP A 201 24.30 -14.94 9.21
N GLU A 202 25.34 -14.21 9.63
CA GLU A 202 26.16 -13.33 8.75
C GLU A 202 26.86 -14.05 7.58
N ASN A 203 26.68 -15.35 7.44
CA ASN A 203 27.35 -16.21 6.43
C ASN A 203 26.38 -16.95 5.48
N VAL A 204 25.08 -16.72 5.54
CA VAL A 204 24.08 -17.31 4.65
C VAL A 204 23.44 -16.17 3.84
N GLU A 205 23.33 -16.34 2.52
CA GLU A 205 22.52 -15.42 1.70
C GLU A 205 21.09 -15.41 2.28
N ASP A 206 20.58 -14.22 2.57
CA ASP A 206 19.24 -14.04 3.14
C ASP A 206 18.19 -14.57 2.16
N ASP A 207 17.49 -15.64 2.52
CA ASP A 207 16.46 -16.22 1.68
C ASP A 207 15.16 -15.44 1.76
N ILE A 208 14.63 -15.10 0.60
CA ILE A 208 13.33 -14.44 0.47
C ILE A 208 12.31 -15.49 0.05
N TYR A 209 11.34 -15.74 0.91
CA TYR A 209 10.24 -16.68 0.65
C TYR A 209 9.00 -15.96 0.10
N PRO A 210 8.10 -16.69 -0.59
CA PRO A 210 6.87 -16.13 -1.09
C PRO A 210 5.98 -15.53 0.01
N THR A 211 5.61 -14.27 -0.13
CA THR A 211 4.76 -13.54 0.79
C THR A 211 3.28 -13.84 0.54
N GLN A 212 2.53 -14.24 1.56
CA GLN A 212 1.10 -14.46 1.43
C GLN A 212 0.33 -13.14 1.49
N ILE A 213 -0.49 -12.90 0.45
CA ILE A 213 -1.37 -11.73 0.36
C ILE A 213 -2.80 -12.24 0.07
N GLY A 214 -3.65 -12.22 1.07
CA GLY A 214 -4.96 -12.86 1.00
C GLY A 214 -4.86 -14.38 0.91
N SER A 215 -5.38 -14.97 -0.15
CA SER A 215 -5.30 -16.42 -0.43
C SER A 215 -4.14 -16.81 -1.34
N ASP A 216 -3.45 -15.83 -1.92
CA ASP A 216 -2.44 -16.03 -2.94
C ASP A 216 -1.03 -15.76 -2.37
N TYR A 217 -0.01 -16.28 -3.06
CA TYR A 217 1.39 -16.08 -2.70
C TYR A 217 2.09 -15.31 -3.83
N TYR A 218 3.03 -14.43 -3.46
CA TYR A 218 3.78 -13.57 -4.35
C TYR A 218 5.25 -13.54 -3.94
N TYR A 219 6.14 -13.47 -4.89
CA TYR A 219 7.55 -13.22 -4.60
C TYR A 219 7.81 -11.71 -4.71
N LEU A 220 8.33 -11.14 -3.63
CA LEU A 220 8.74 -9.74 -3.56
C LEU A 220 10.27 -9.73 -3.39
N ASN A 221 10.98 -9.01 -4.24
CA ASN A 221 12.42 -8.83 -4.04
C ASN A 221 12.69 -7.92 -2.83
N GLU A 222 13.96 -7.74 -2.45
CA GLU A 222 14.39 -6.90 -1.31
C GLU A 222 13.76 -5.50 -1.31
N ASP A 223 13.59 -4.91 -2.50
CA ASP A 223 12.93 -3.62 -2.66
C ASP A 223 11.40 -3.71 -2.61
N GLY A 224 10.83 -4.88 -2.43
CA GLY A 224 9.39 -5.14 -2.43
C GLY A 224 8.76 -5.08 -3.83
N ALA A 225 9.55 -5.11 -4.90
CA ALA A 225 9.02 -5.26 -6.25
C ALA A 225 8.61 -6.72 -6.48
N MET A 226 7.46 -6.88 -7.12
CA MET A 226 6.82 -8.17 -7.36
C MET A 226 7.38 -8.84 -8.61
N THR A 227 7.75 -10.11 -8.51
CA THR A 227 8.09 -10.94 -9.66
C THR A 227 6.83 -11.31 -10.46
N GLU A 228 6.89 -11.16 -11.77
CA GLU A 228 5.80 -11.46 -12.70
C GLU A 228 6.32 -12.19 -13.94
N ASP A 229 5.60 -13.25 -14.33
CA ASP A 229 5.88 -14.09 -15.53
C ASP A 229 7.31 -14.66 -15.53
N ASP A 230 7.80 -15.10 -14.36
CA ASP A 230 9.17 -15.55 -14.20
C ASP A 230 9.31 -16.69 -13.19
N TRP A 231 10.44 -17.40 -13.31
CA TRP A 231 10.87 -18.45 -12.42
C TRP A 231 11.74 -17.92 -11.29
N ILE A 232 11.57 -18.47 -10.10
CA ILE A 232 12.43 -18.19 -8.94
C ILE A 232 12.87 -19.52 -8.34
N ASN A 233 14.17 -19.67 -8.11
CA ASN A 233 14.72 -20.80 -7.34
C ASN A 233 14.89 -20.34 -5.88
N ILE A 234 14.38 -21.12 -4.96
CA ILE A 234 14.50 -20.91 -3.51
C ILE A 234 14.91 -22.24 -2.89
N ASP A 235 16.04 -22.29 -2.24
CA ASP A 235 16.59 -23.50 -1.60
C ASP A 235 16.71 -24.71 -2.54
N GLY A 236 16.96 -24.47 -3.82
CA GLY A 236 17.08 -25.51 -4.84
C GLY A 236 15.76 -25.96 -5.45
N GLU A 237 14.62 -25.45 -4.97
CA GLU A 237 13.29 -25.71 -5.50
C GLU A 237 12.83 -24.59 -6.44
N ASP A 238 12.22 -24.94 -7.57
CA ASP A 238 11.76 -23.98 -8.56
C ASP A 238 10.28 -23.62 -8.35
N TYR A 239 10.00 -22.33 -8.43
CA TYR A 239 8.67 -21.74 -8.35
C TYR A 239 8.41 -20.88 -9.59
N PHE A 240 7.16 -20.76 -9.99
CA PHE A 240 6.77 -19.84 -11.07
C PHE A 240 5.71 -18.84 -10.61
N PHE A 241 5.93 -17.57 -10.93
CA PHE A 241 5.00 -16.48 -10.66
C PHE A 241 4.42 -16.00 -11.99
N GLY A 242 3.12 -16.14 -12.16
CA GLY A 242 2.44 -15.80 -13.42
C GLY A 242 2.39 -14.28 -13.69
N LYS A 243 1.79 -13.90 -14.82
CA LYS A 243 1.67 -12.49 -15.29
C LYS A 243 1.01 -11.51 -14.31
N ASN A 244 0.30 -12.01 -13.32
CA ASN A 244 -0.30 -11.23 -12.25
C ASN A 244 0.49 -11.32 -10.94
N GLY A 245 1.69 -11.88 -10.96
CA GLY A 245 2.58 -12.09 -9.83
C GLY A 245 2.17 -13.24 -8.90
N LYS A 246 1.06 -13.93 -9.17
CA LYS A 246 0.61 -15.03 -8.31
C LYS A 246 1.44 -16.28 -8.54
N MET A 247 1.87 -16.92 -7.46
CA MET A 247 2.54 -18.19 -7.47
C MET A 247 1.64 -19.28 -8.05
N TYR A 248 2.14 -20.04 -9.02
CA TYR A 248 1.47 -21.24 -9.49
C TYR A 248 1.62 -22.35 -8.45
N ARG A 249 0.53 -22.99 -8.11
CA ARG A 249 0.50 -24.03 -7.09
C ARG A 249 -0.68 -24.96 -7.26
N ASN A 250 -0.56 -26.17 -6.71
CA ASN A 250 -1.65 -27.14 -6.56
C ASN A 250 -2.34 -27.49 -7.88
N GLY A 251 -1.58 -27.60 -9.00
CA GLY A 251 -2.16 -27.88 -10.30
C GLY A 251 -1.19 -27.89 -11.47
N VAL A 252 -1.75 -28.07 -12.67
CA VAL A 252 -1.02 -28.04 -13.94
C VAL A 252 -1.24 -26.70 -14.63
N TYR A 253 -0.15 -26.09 -15.07
CA TYR A 253 -0.12 -24.80 -15.74
C TYR A 253 0.68 -24.87 -17.04
N ALA A 254 0.24 -24.10 -18.06
CA ALA A 254 0.98 -23.93 -19.29
C ALA A 254 1.88 -22.70 -19.21
N ILE A 255 3.18 -22.88 -19.42
CA ILE A 255 4.19 -21.84 -19.42
C ILE A 255 5.00 -21.97 -20.70
N ALA A 256 5.07 -20.92 -21.51
CA ALA A 256 5.82 -20.87 -22.77
C ALA A 256 5.52 -22.03 -23.77
N GLY A 257 4.35 -22.66 -23.66
CA GLY A 257 3.90 -23.73 -24.55
C GLY A 257 4.06 -25.15 -23.98
N ASP A 258 4.78 -25.32 -22.87
CA ASP A 258 4.88 -26.58 -22.13
C ASP A 258 3.99 -26.58 -20.89
N ASN A 259 3.61 -27.77 -20.44
CA ASN A 259 2.84 -27.94 -19.20
C ASN A 259 3.78 -28.32 -18.06
N TYR A 260 3.51 -27.77 -16.88
CA TYR A 260 4.24 -28.01 -15.64
C TYR A 260 3.25 -28.30 -14.53
N LEU A 261 3.66 -29.14 -13.59
CA LEU A 261 2.86 -29.45 -12.41
C LEU A 261 3.52 -28.81 -11.19
N PHE A 262 2.72 -28.06 -10.42
CA PHE A 262 3.17 -27.45 -9.17
C PHE A 262 2.43 -28.08 -8.00
N GLU A 263 3.17 -28.39 -6.95
CA GLU A 263 2.66 -28.93 -5.70
C GLU A 263 1.80 -27.95 -4.92
N SER A 264 1.26 -28.40 -3.81
CA SER A 264 0.37 -27.59 -2.97
C SER A 264 1.08 -26.39 -2.32
N ASP A 265 2.37 -26.48 -2.09
CA ASP A 265 3.26 -25.43 -1.58
C ASP A 265 3.81 -24.51 -2.67
N GLY A 266 3.68 -24.91 -3.94
CA GLY A 266 4.11 -24.15 -5.11
C GLY A 266 5.42 -24.66 -5.72
N THR A 267 6.05 -25.69 -5.17
CA THR A 267 7.25 -26.29 -5.76
C THR A 267 6.94 -26.98 -7.08
N LEU A 268 7.87 -26.92 -8.03
CA LEU A 268 7.78 -27.61 -9.31
C LEU A 268 8.00 -29.11 -9.10
N ALA A 269 7.11 -29.95 -9.61
CA ALA A 269 7.37 -31.38 -9.70
C ALA A 269 8.41 -31.67 -10.79
N VAL A 270 9.49 -32.33 -10.44
CA VAL A 270 10.58 -32.74 -11.35
C VAL A 270 10.80 -34.24 -11.28
N GLY A 271 11.22 -34.88 -12.39
CA GLY A 271 11.69 -36.24 -12.38
C GLY A 271 13.18 -36.31 -12.00
N ASP A 272 13.63 -37.36 -11.33
CA ASP A 272 15.03 -37.45 -10.86
C ASP A 272 16.05 -37.32 -11.99
N SER A 273 16.08 -38.25 -12.94
CA SER A 273 17.05 -38.26 -14.05
C SER A 273 16.45 -38.65 -15.40
N HIS A 274 15.19 -39.03 -15.40
CA HIS A 274 14.44 -39.49 -16.57
C HIS A 274 12.96 -39.13 -16.45
N THR A 275 12.16 -39.51 -17.44
CA THR A 275 10.71 -39.30 -17.37
C THR A 275 10.08 -40.30 -16.43
N GLU A 276 9.38 -39.82 -15.41
CA GLU A 276 8.76 -40.66 -14.39
C GLU A 276 7.26 -40.47 -14.34
N LEU A 277 6.54 -41.49 -13.86
CA LEU A 277 5.11 -41.35 -13.52
C LEU A 277 4.97 -40.69 -12.18
N TYR A 278 4.12 -39.67 -12.14
CA TYR A 278 3.87 -38.86 -10.99
C TYR A 278 2.37 -38.77 -10.69
N ASP A 279 1.98 -39.25 -9.52
CA ASP A 279 0.58 -39.21 -9.10
C ASP A 279 0.26 -37.92 -8.36
N PHE A 280 -0.65 -37.16 -8.91
CA PHE A 280 -1.09 -35.91 -8.31
C PHE A 280 -2.62 -35.87 -8.26
N LYS A 281 -3.17 -35.73 -7.04
CA LYS A 281 -4.61 -35.84 -6.80
C LYS A 281 -5.12 -37.20 -7.36
N ASN A 282 -6.14 -37.20 -8.17
CA ASN A 282 -6.72 -38.41 -8.78
C ASN A 282 -6.25 -38.61 -10.23
N SER A 283 -5.01 -38.30 -10.52
CA SER A 283 -4.49 -38.33 -11.89
C SER A 283 -2.99 -38.63 -11.90
N THR A 284 -2.54 -39.39 -12.91
CA THR A 284 -1.14 -39.66 -13.14
C THR A 284 -0.63 -38.79 -14.29
N TYR A 285 0.57 -38.32 -14.17
CA TYR A 285 1.31 -37.50 -15.14
C TYR A 285 2.65 -38.16 -15.43
N ALA A 286 3.30 -37.79 -16.54
CA ALA A 286 4.70 -38.15 -16.76
C ALA A 286 5.52 -36.85 -16.72
N VAL A 287 6.38 -36.76 -15.71
CA VAL A 287 7.23 -35.60 -15.44
C VAL A 287 8.64 -35.90 -15.92
N ARG A 288 9.27 -34.95 -16.62
CA ARG A 288 10.68 -35.04 -17.05
C ARG A 288 11.59 -34.40 -15.99
N ALA A 289 12.88 -34.68 -16.11
CA ALA A 289 13.91 -34.10 -15.24
C ALA A 289 13.96 -32.53 -15.31
N ASP A 290 13.48 -31.96 -16.38
CA ASP A 290 13.34 -30.50 -16.54
C ASP A 290 11.98 -29.94 -16.04
N GLY A 291 11.19 -30.78 -15.37
CA GLY A 291 9.86 -30.42 -14.83
C GLY A 291 8.75 -30.38 -15.89
N THR A 292 9.07 -30.50 -17.19
CA THR A 292 8.02 -30.46 -18.22
C THR A 292 7.19 -31.74 -18.21
N LEU A 293 5.88 -31.64 -18.41
CA LEU A 293 5.01 -32.81 -18.56
C LEU A 293 5.03 -33.36 -19.98
N VAL A 294 4.93 -34.66 -20.11
CA VAL A 294 4.58 -35.30 -21.40
C VAL A 294 3.10 -34.95 -21.68
N SER A 295 2.85 -34.13 -22.71
CA SER A 295 1.52 -33.67 -23.05
C SER A 295 1.17 -33.94 -24.51
N GLY A 296 -0.03 -34.46 -24.76
CA GLY A 296 -0.52 -34.79 -26.11
C GLY A 296 0.30 -35.84 -26.85
N LYS A 297 1.07 -36.66 -26.13
CA LYS A 297 2.06 -37.61 -26.66
C LYS A 297 2.03 -38.95 -25.93
N ILE A 298 2.75 -39.89 -26.52
CA ILE A 298 3.05 -41.18 -25.90
C ILE A 298 4.43 -41.10 -25.25
N ALA A 299 4.54 -41.54 -24.00
CA ALA A 299 5.83 -41.84 -23.37
C ALA A 299 6.02 -43.34 -23.20
N LYS A 300 7.27 -43.79 -23.34
CA LYS A 300 7.67 -45.15 -22.98
C LYS A 300 8.42 -45.08 -21.64
N ILE A 301 7.84 -45.67 -20.62
CA ILE A 301 8.36 -45.65 -19.24
C ILE A 301 8.37 -47.09 -18.75
N ASP A 302 9.50 -47.57 -18.29
CA ASP A 302 9.70 -48.95 -17.81
C ASP A 302 9.22 -50.07 -18.78
N GLY A 303 9.36 -49.81 -20.09
CA GLY A 303 8.95 -50.74 -21.14
C GLY A 303 7.49 -50.64 -21.55
N TYR A 304 6.66 -49.91 -20.85
CA TYR A 304 5.23 -49.68 -21.15
C TYR A 304 5.02 -48.40 -21.93
N GLN A 305 3.96 -48.34 -22.76
CA GLN A 305 3.55 -47.16 -23.48
C GLN A 305 2.37 -46.51 -22.76
N TYR A 306 2.53 -45.22 -22.41
CA TYR A 306 1.52 -44.40 -21.72
C TYR A 306 1.06 -43.28 -22.63
N TYR A 307 -0.25 -43.04 -22.69
CA TYR A 307 -0.85 -41.99 -23.47
C TYR A 307 -1.29 -40.86 -22.56
N PHE A 308 -0.89 -39.63 -22.87
CA PHE A 308 -1.20 -38.45 -22.11
C PHE A 308 -1.99 -37.47 -22.98
N ASN A 309 -3.04 -36.86 -22.43
CA ASN A 309 -3.80 -35.83 -23.14
C ASN A 309 -3.00 -34.52 -23.24
N SER A 310 -3.60 -33.50 -23.91
CA SER A 310 -2.96 -32.19 -24.11
C SER A 310 -2.62 -31.42 -22.81
N LYS A 311 -3.20 -31.80 -21.69
CA LYS A 311 -2.87 -31.26 -20.36
C LYS A 311 -1.91 -32.14 -19.56
N GLY A 312 -1.30 -33.14 -20.19
CA GLY A 312 -0.36 -34.06 -19.55
C GLY A 312 -1.01 -35.13 -18.67
N LYS A 313 -2.32 -35.23 -18.60
CA LYS A 313 -3.00 -36.23 -17.80
C LYS A 313 -3.02 -37.56 -18.48
N PHE A 314 -2.67 -38.63 -17.76
CA PHE A 314 -2.74 -40.03 -18.23
C PHE A 314 -4.16 -40.37 -18.67
N THR A 315 -4.26 -41.09 -19.79
CA THR A 315 -5.53 -41.54 -20.36
C THR A 315 -5.58 -43.04 -20.62
N GLN A 316 -4.46 -43.65 -21.03
CA GLN A 316 -4.42 -45.04 -21.38
C GLN A 316 -2.99 -45.62 -21.27
N GLN A 317 -2.86 -46.86 -20.85
CA GLN A 317 -1.64 -47.65 -20.90
C GLN A 317 -1.82 -48.78 -21.92
N LYS A 318 -0.76 -49.06 -22.69
CA LYS A 318 -0.68 -50.23 -23.55
C LYS A 318 0.41 -51.13 -23.03
N THR A 319 0.07 -52.38 -22.83
CA THR A 319 1.07 -53.40 -22.48
C THR A 319 2.08 -53.58 -23.64
N PRO A 320 3.34 -53.93 -23.34
CA PRO A 320 4.27 -54.33 -24.38
C PRO A 320 3.65 -55.44 -25.19
N ASP A 321 3.75 -55.37 -26.53
CA ASP A 321 3.41 -56.51 -27.37
C ASP A 321 4.31 -57.65 -26.89
N SER A 322 3.71 -58.71 -26.29
CA SER A 322 4.42 -59.93 -26.02
C SER A 322 4.90 -60.45 -27.36
N TYR A 323 6.20 -60.43 -27.60
CA TYR A 323 6.80 -61.12 -28.72
C TYR A 323 6.43 -62.61 -28.58
N ILE A 324 5.54 -63.06 -29.45
CA ILE A 324 5.29 -64.48 -29.69
C ILE A 324 6.41 -64.98 -30.61
#